data_465bb6e5f30bfd4bc8507be48055e5ac
#
_entry.id   465bb6e5f30bfd4bc8507be48055e5ac
#
_cell.length_a   1.000
_cell.length_b   1.000
_cell.length_c   1.000
_cell.angle_alpha   90.00
_cell.angle_beta   90.00
_cell.angle_gamma   90.00
#
_symmetry.space_group_name_H-M   'P 1'
#
loop_
_entity.id
_entity.type
_entity.pdbx_description
1 polymer ?
#
loop_
_entity_poly.entity_id
_entity_poly.type
_entity_poly.pdbx_seq_one_letter_code
_entity_poly.pdbx_strand_id
1 'polypeptide(L)'
;MKKYSNLNINVIKAYLVHLLTGTGILMSFFSIISILNEDKLLTFLFLIIALFIDVIDGNLARKFNVKKFCPNVDGVMLDSIVDYINYVFIPCIIIYKFNYVPEQFEIILPILILSISLFSFSYL
;
A
#
# COMPACT_ATOMS: atom_id res chain seq x y z
N MET A 1 -34.73 -16.86 -3.35
CA MET A 1 -34.05 -16.61 -2.07
C MET A 1 -32.57 -16.96 -2.06
N LYS A 2 -32.14 -18.12 -2.53
CA LYS A 2 -30.72 -18.50 -2.59
C LYS A 2 -29.85 -17.54 -3.44
N LYS A 3 -30.41 -16.96 -4.50
CA LYS A 3 -29.69 -16.01 -5.38
C LYS A 3 -29.35 -14.69 -4.68
N TYR A 4 -30.23 -14.22 -3.79
CA TYR A 4 -30.01 -12.98 -3.03
C TYR A 4 -29.02 -13.17 -1.88
N SER A 5 -29.06 -14.31 -1.21
CA SER A 5 -28.10 -14.61 -0.13
C SER A 5 -26.67 -14.78 -0.68
N ASN A 6 -26.52 -15.42 -1.84
CA ASN A 6 -25.21 -15.56 -2.51
C ASN A 6 -24.68 -14.20 -2.98
N LEU A 7 -25.55 -13.30 -3.47
CA LEU A 7 -25.17 -11.95 -3.87
C LEU A 7 -24.66 -11.15 -2.67
N ASN A 8 -25.31 -11.23 -1.52
CA ASN A 8 -24.89 -10.54 -0.29
C ASN A 8 -23.56 -11.06 0.22
N ILE A 9 -23.31 -12.37 0.17
CA ILE A 9 -22.04 -12.98 0.56
C ILE A 9 -20.91 -12.48 -0.36
N ASN A 10 -21.14 -12.43 -1.66
CA ASN A 10 -20.14 -11.94 -2.63
C ASN A 10 -19.82 -10.47 -2.43
N VAL A 11 -20.82 -9.64 -2.12
CA VAL A 11 -20.61 -8.21 -1.81
C VAL A 11 -19.81 -8.06 -0.52
N ILE A 12 -20.11 -8.82 0.52
CA ILE A 12 -19.38 -8.81 1.78
C ILE A 12 -17.91 -9.21 1.55
N LYS A 13 -17.65 -10.26 0.77
CA LYS A 13 -16.30 -10.69 0.43
C LYS A 13 -15.52 -9.60 -0.31
N ALA A 14 -16.18 -8.89 -1.24
CA ALA A 14 -15.55 -7.79 -1.97
C ALA A 14 -15.13 -6.65 -1.04
N TYR A 15 -16.00 -6.24 -0.10
CA TYR A 15 -15.66 -5.23 0.89
C TYR A 15 -14.55 -5.68 1.84
N LEU A 16 -14.53 -6.97 2.23
CA LEU A 16 -13.46 -7.51 3.06
C LEU A 16 -12.10 -7.45 2.37
N VAL A 17 -12.06 -7.67 1.05
CA VAL A 17 -10.82 -7.52 0.27
C VAL A 17 -10.34 -6.07 0.32
N HIS A 18 -11.22 -5.10 0.16
CA HIS A 18 -10.86 -3.68 0.27
C HIS A 18 -10.38 -3.30 1.66
N LEU A 19 -10.98 -3.88 2.71
CA LEU A 19 -10.49 -3.69 4.08
C LEU A 19 -9.09 -4.28 4.25
N LEU A 20 -8.83 -5.44 3.66
CA LEU A 20 -7.49 -6.04 3.68
C LEU A 20 -6.46 -5.15 3.00
N THR A 21 -6.78 -4.59 1.83
CA THR A 21 -5.93 -3.60 1.15
C THR A 21 -5.66 -2.40 2.07
N GLY A 22 -6.70 -1.93 2.75
CA GLY A 22 -6.58 -0.82 3.71
C GLY A 22 -5.66 -1.13 4.89
N THR A 23 -5.51 -2.39 5.30
CA THR A 23 -4.56 -2.75 6.38
C THR A 23 -3.11 -2.50 5.99
N GLY A 24 -2.81 -2.41 4.70
CA GLY A 24 -1.50 -1.97 4.23
C GLY A 24 -1.12 -0.58 4.71
N ILE A 25 -2.09 0.32 4.86
CA ILE A 25 -1.88 1.67 5.42
C ILE A 25 -1.51 1.59 6.91
N LEU A 26 -2.09 0.66 7.66
CA LEU A 26 -1.73 0.45 9.07
C LEU A 26 -0.25 0.03 9.18
N MET A 27 0.19 -0.86 8.31
CA MET A 27 1.60 -1.27 8.27
C MET A 27 2.50 -0.11 7.90
N SER A 28 2.07 0.76 6.98
CA SER A 28 2.78 1.99 6.63
C SER A 28 2.96 2.89 7.86
N PHE A 29 1.90 3.09 8.62
CA PHE A 29 1.94 3.93 9.82
C PHE A 29 2.89 3.35 10.88
N PHE A 30 2.81 2.06 11.14
CA PHE A 30 3.74 1.40 12.07
C PHE A 30 5.18 1.44 11.58
N SER A 31 5.42 1.34 10.28
CA SER A 31 6.75 1.51 9.70
C SER A 31 7.29 2.92 9.96
N ILE A 32 6.46 3.95 9.78
CA ILE A 32 6.85 5.34 10.05
C ILE A 32 7.17 5.54 11.52
N ILE A 33 6.37 4.99 12.45
CA ILE A 33 6.67 5.04 13.88
C ILE A 33 8.03 4.39 14.16
N SER A 34 8.31 3.25 13.54
CA SER A 34 9.59 2.55 13.69
C SER A 34 10.76 3.39 13.17
N ILE A 35 10.57 4.13 12.08
CA ILE A 35 11.56 5.08 11.55
C ILE A 35 11.85 6.18 12.57
N LEU A 36 10.81 6.75 13.17
CA LEU A 36 10.96 7.81 14.17
C LEU A 36 11.67 7.32 15.43
N ASN A 37 11.52 6.03 15.76
CA ASN A 37 12.22 5.38 16.87
C ASN A 37 13.61 4.85 16.47
N GLU A 38 14.04 5.10 15.25
CA GLU A 38 15.32 4.65 14.69
C GLU A 38 15.49 3.13 14.71
N ASP A 39 14.39 2.38 14.65
CA ASP A 39 14.38 0.93 14.61
C ASP A 39 14.32 0.44 13.17
N LYS A 40 15.48 0.16 12.59
CA LYS A 40 15.60 -0.30 11.20
C LYS A 40 14.92 -1.65 10.98
N LEU A 41 15.08 -2.57 11.91
CA LEU A 41 14.52 -3.92 11.79
C LEU A 41 13.00 -3.88 11.72
N LEU A 42 12.35 -3.18 12.65
CA LEU A 42 10.89 -3.05 12.66
C LEU A 42 10.38 -2.29 11.45
N THR A 43 11.10 -1.26 10.99
CA THR A 43 10.75 -0.50 9.79
C THR A 43 10.60 -1.43 8.58
N PHE A 44 11.62 -2.24 8.31
CA PHE A 44 11.60 -3.16 7.19
C PHE A 44 10.63 -4.32 7.42
N LEU A 45 10.47 -4.78 8.65
CA LEU A 45 9.53 -5.85 8.98
C LEU A 45 8.09 -5.45 8.63
N PHE A 46 7.65 -4.24 9.00
CA PHE A 46 6.32 -3.76 8.67
C PHE A 46 6.14 -3.56 7.15
N LEU A 47 7.17 -3.13 6.44
CA LEU A 47 7.12 -3.04 4.98
C LEU A 47 7.00 -4.42 4.32
N ILE A 48 7.68 -5.42 4.85
CA ILE A 48 7.57 -6.80 4.36
C ILE A 48 6.15 -7.33 4.61
N ILE A 49 5.57 -7.08 5.77
CA ILE A 49 4.18 -7.46 6.06
C ILE A 49 3.22 -6.77 5.07
N ALA A 50 3.45 -5.49 4.79
CA ALA A 50 2.66 -4.76 3.80
C ALA A 50 2.76 -5.41 2.41
N LEU A 51 3.95 -5.88 2.02
CA LEU A 51 4.14 -6.60 0.76
C LEU A 51 3.34 -7.89 0.70
N PHE A 52 3.34 -8.68 1.77
CA PHE A 52 2.52 -9.91 1.84
C PHE A 52 1.03 -9.60 1.74
N ILE A 53 0.56 -8.55 2.41
CA ILE A 53 -0.84 -8.11 2.31
C ILE A 53 -1.17 -7.76 0.87
N ASP A 54 -0.30 -7.02 0.19
CA ASP A 54 -0.47 -6.62 -1.21
C ASP A 54 -0.62 -7.82 -2.15
N VAL A 55 0.21 -8.85 -1.97
CA VAL A 55 0.12 -10.08 -2.77
C VAL A 55 -1.19 -10.81 -2.49
N ILE A 56 -1.59 -10.91 -1.23
CA ILE A 56 -2.82 -11.63 -0.84
C ILE A 56 -4.06 -10.90 -1.33
N ASP A 57 -4.15 -9.60 -1.13
CA ASP A 57 -5.34 -8.82 -1.51
C ASP A 57 -5.55 -8.78 -3.03
N GLY A 58 -4.46 -8.69 -3.79
CA GLY A 58 -4.54 -8.74 -5.25
C GLY A 58 -5.08 -10.08 -5.76
N ASN A 59 -4.62 -11.19 -5.18
CA ASN A 59 -5.12 -12.51 -5.51
C ASN A 59 -6.60 -12.68 -5.14
N LEU A 60 -6.99 -12.22 -3.96
CA LEU A 60 -8.38 -12.28 -3.49
C LEU A 60 -9.30 -11.37 -4.29
N ALA A 61 -8.82 -10.18 -4.70
CA ALA A 61 -9.59 -9.25 -5.53
C ALA A 61 -9.99 -9.89 -6.86
N ARG A 62 -9.07 -10.63 -7.48
CA ARG A 62 -9.35 -11.38 -8.71
C ARG A 62 -10.27 -12.58 -8.46
N LYS A 63 -10.00 -13.35 -7.40
CA LYS A 63 -10.77 -14.56 -7.05
C LYS A 63 -12.22 -14.23 -6.73
N PHE A 64 -12.48 -13.15 -6.01
CA PHE A 64 -13.84 -12.77 -5.57
C PHE A 64 -14.52 -11.77 -6.50
N ASN A 65 -13.89 -11.45 -7.64
CA ASN A 65 -14.46 -10.55 -8.65
C ASN A 65 -14.96 -9.22 -8.07
N VAL A 66 -14.06 -8.53 -7.36
CA VAL A 66 -14.37 -7.34 -6.56
C VAL A 66 -14.97 -6.22 -7.41
N LYS A 67 -14.50 -6.03 -8.65
CA LYS A 67 -15.03 -5.01 -9.55
C LYS A 67 -16.52 -5.18 -9.83
N LYS A 68 -16.99 -6.43 -9.90
CA LYS A 68 -18.40 -6.74 -10.15
C LYS A 68 -19.26 -6.51 -8.92
N PHE A 69 -18.81 -6.95 -7.74
CA PHE A 69 -19.62 -6.96 -6.52
C PHE A 69 -19.46 -5.71 -5.65
N CYS A 70 -18.43 -4.90 -5.91
CA CYS A 70 -18.18 -3.65 -5.20
C CYS A 70 -17.79 -2.55 -6.19
N PRO A 71 -18.69 -2.15 -7.11
CA PRO A 71 -18.35 -1.16 -8.14
C PRO A 71 -18.18 0.26 -7.61
N ASN A 72 -18.64 0.54 -6.40
CA ASN A 72 -18.58 1.88 -5.80
C ASN A 72 -17.20 2.21 -5.23
N VAL A 73 -16.33 1.22 -5.04
CA VAL A 73 -14.98 1.41 -4.55
C VAL A 73 -14.00 1.16 -5.71
N ASP A 74 -13.21 2.16 -6.03
CA ASP A 74 -12.15 2.01 -7.02
C ASP A 74 -10.95 1.28 -6.38
N GLY A 75 -10.92 -0.04 -6.53
CA GLY A 75 -9.85 -0.87 -5.98
C GLY A 75 -8.49 -0.59 -6.59
N VAL A 76 -8.44 -0.20 -7.86
CA VAL A 76 -7.18 0.18 -8.53
C VAL A 76 -6.61 1.45 -7.92
N MET A 77 -7.46 2.44 -7.67
CA MET A 77 -7.04 3.68 -7.03
C MET A 77 -6.59 3.43 -5.58
N LEU A 78 -7.36 2.64 -4.83
CA LEU A 78 -7.04 2.28 -3.44
C LEU A 78 -5.67 1.60 -3.37
N ASP A 79 -5.45 0.60 -4.21
CA ASP A 79 -4.19 -0.13 -4.32
C ASP A 79 -3.03 0.78 -4.71
N SER A 80 -3.23 1.67 -5.68
CA SER A 80 -2.21 2.63 -6.12
C SER A 80 -1.80 3.59 -5.01
N ILE A 81 -2.73 4.05 -4.19
CA ILE A 81 -2.41 4.92 -3.05
C ILE A 81 -1.56 4.17 -2.02
N VAL A 82 -1.97 2.96 -1.66
CA VAL A 82 -1.22 2.12 -0.70
C VAL A 82 0.16 1.78 -1.23
N ASP A 83 0.27 1.40 -2.51
CA ASP A 83 1.54 1.08 -3.16
C ASP A 83 2.47 2.28 -3.17
N TYR A 84 1.97 3.46 -3.52
CA TYR A 84 2.78 4.67 -3.53
C TYR A 84 3.37 4.97 -2.16
N ILE A 85 2.56 4.89 -1.12
CA ILE A 85 3.03 5.13 0.25
C ILE A 85 4.08 4.11 0.66
N ASN A 86 3.83 2.82 0.44
CA ASN A 86 4.72 1.75 0.91
C ASN A 86 6.00 1.60 0.10
N TYR A 87 5.95 1.83 -1.22
CA TYR A 87 7.08 1.52 -2.11
C TYR A 87 7.83 2.76 -2.59
N VAL A 88 7.29 3.93 -2.40
CA VAL A 88 7.92 5.19 -2.82
C VAL A 88 8.12 6.14 -1.65
N PHE A 89 7.05 6.51 -0.95
CA PHE A 89 7.09 7.55 0.08
C PHE A 89 7.90 7.10 1.30
N ILE A 90 7.62 5.94 1.87
CA ILE A 90 8.35 5.41 3.02
C ILE A 90 9.82 5.14 2.71
N PRO A 91 10.19 4.52 1.57
CA PRO A 91 11.60 4.40 1.18
C PRO A 91 12.34 5.76 1.10
N CYS A 92 11.68 6.81 0.65
CA CYS A 92 12.25 8.16 0.66
C CYS A 92 12.54 8.66 2.08
N ILE A 93 11.63 8.40 3.03
CA ILE A 93 11.85 8.73 4.44
C ILE A 93 13.02 7.92 5.01
N ILE A 94 13.12 6.64 4.66
CA ILE A 94 14.21 5.76 5.06
C ILE A 94 15.56 6.30 4.57
N ILE A 95 15.64 6.71 3.31
CA ILE A 95 16.85 7.31 2.73
C ILE A 95 17.26 8.55 3.51
N TYR A 96 16.31 9.40 3.85
CA TYR A 96 16.55 10.62 4.60
C TYR A 96 17.03 10.34 6.04
N LYS A 97 16.38 9.40 6.74
CA LYS A 97 16.59 9.19 8.17
C LYS A 97 17.78 8.30 8.51
N PHE A 98 18.00 7.24 7.75
CA PHE A 98 18.96 6.18 8.12
C PHE A 98 20.35 6.31 7.48
N ASN A 99 20.65 7.41 6.82
CA ASN A 99 21.99 7.72 6.28
C ASN A 99 22.48 6.66 5.26
N TYR A 100 21.60 6.11 4.44
CA TYR A 100 21.98 5.15 3.40
C TYR A 100 22.67 5.79 2.20
N VAL A 101 22.62 7.12 2.08
CA VAL A 101 23.27 7.88 1.03
C VAL A 101 24.14 8.99 1.65
N PRO A 102 25.11 9.55 0.93
CA PRO A 102 25.87 10.70 1.42
C PRO A 102 24.96 11.85 1.84
N GLU A 103 25.35 12.58 2.88
CA GLU A 103 24.53 13.64 3.48
C GLU A 103 24.04 14.67 2.46
N GLN A 104 24.82 15.00 1.47
CA GLN A 104 24.47 15.95 0.42
C GLN A 104 23.31 15.48 -0.47
N PHE A 105 23.03 14.18 -0.50
CA PHE A 105 21.96 13.58 -1.32
C PHE A 105 20.72 13.17 -0.51
N GLU A 106 20.73 13.32 0.79
CA GLU A 106 19.63 12.87 1.68
C GLU A 106 18.31 13.58 1.38
N ILE A 107 18.34 14.81 0.90
CA ILE A 107 17.16 15.60 0.55
C ILE A 107 16.91 15.60 -0.94
N ILE A 108 17.96 15.79 -1.74
CA ILE A 108 17.87 15.89 -3.20
C ILE A 108 17.34 14.60 -3.81
N LEU A 109 17.86 13.45 -3.39
CA LEU A 109 17.47 12.16 -3.95
C LEU A 109 15.99 11.84 -3.68
N PRO A 110 15.47 11.95 -2.44
CA PRO A 110 14.03 11.79 -2.21
C PRO A 110 13.16 12.74 -3.02
N ILE A 111 13.54 14.00 -3.16
CA ILE A 111 12.78 14.98 -3.97
C ILE A 111 12.68 14.52 -5.43
N LEU A 112 13.80 14.05 -6.01
CA LEU A 112 13.80 13.54 -7.37
C LEU A 112 12.92 12.29 -7.52
N ILE A 113 13.03 11.36 -6.59
CA ILE A 113 12.24 10.12 -6.60
C ILE A 113 10.75 10.45 -6.50
N LEU A 114 10.35 11.31 -5.57
CA LEU A 114 8.95 11.69 -5.38
C LEU A 114 8.39 12.40 -6.62
N SER A 115 9.17 13.31 -7.20
CA SER A 115 8.74 14.06 -8.39
C SER A 115 8.56 13.16 -9.60
N ILE A 116 9.50 12.27 -9.87
CA ILE A 116 9.44 11.35 -11.02
C ILE A 116 8.34 10.31 -10.80
N SER A 117 8.25 9.72 -9.62
CA SER A 117 7.27 8.68 -9.33
C SER A 117 5.84 9.19 -9.39
N LEU A 118 5.59 10.43 -9.00
CA LEU A 118 4.26 11.03 -9.08
C LEU A 118 3.73 11.02 -10.51
N PHE A 119 4.57 11.39 -11.47
CA PHE A 119 4.21 11.32 -12.89
C PHE A 119 4.04 9.89 -13.37
N SER A 120 4.90 8.99 -12.93
CA SER A 120 4.82 7.57 -13.29
C SER A 120 3.50 6.94 -12.83
N PHE A 121 3.07 7.22 -11.60
CA PHE A 121 1.81 6.70 -11.05
C PHE A 121 0.57 7.36 -11.65
N SER A 122 0.68 8.59 -12.13
CA SER A 122 -0.44 9.31 -12.75
C SER A 122 -0.57 9.08 -14.25
N TYR A 123 0.39 8.42 -14.87
CA TYR A 123 0.40 8.16 -16.31
C TYR A 123 -0.67 7.14 -16.67
N LEU A 124 -1.50 7.47 -17.62
CA LEU A 124 -2.60 6.61 -18.10
C LEU A 124 -2.13 5.59 -19.14
#